data_a0dc276b89fedd84ec4eb54178f5e17f
#
_entry.id   a0dc276b89fedd84ec4eb54178f5e17f
#
_cell.length_a   1.000
_cell.length_b   1.000
_cell.length_c   1.000
_cell.angle_alpha   90.00
_cell.angle_beta   90.00
_cell.angle_gamma   90.00
#
_symmetry.space_group_name_H-M   'P 1'
#
loop_
_entity.id
_entity.type
_entity.pdbx_description
1 polymer ?
#
loop_
_entity_poly.entity_id
_entity_poly.type
_entity_poly.pdbx_seq_one_letter_code
_entity_poly.pdbx_strand_id
1 'polypeptide(L)'
;MAHRPKEAERKHLIKEYKTLVGGISSILFRLDPVGIAFENPHSDEYASEAAMIARFVPEAKDAEHLERAVREVFLRQFGEPLPGPVTQYRDVALEIWRFTSEVRKDAGG
;
A
#
# COMPACT_ATOMS: atom_id res chain seq x y z
N MET A 1 15.13 -0.10 -25.84
CA MET A 1 15.91 0.73 -24.90
C MET A 1 15.03 1.19 -23.76
N ALA A 2 15.53 1.09 -22.54
CA ALA A 2 14.80 1.58 -21.39
C ALA A 2 14.71 3.11 -21.43
N HIS A 3 13.52 3.63 -21.35
CA HIS A 3 13.30 5.07 -21.28
C HIS A 3 13.82 5.61 -19.95
N ARG A 4 14.69 6.60 -20.02
CA ARG A 4 15.15 7.30 -18.83
C ARG A 4 14.33 8.58 -18.69
N PRO A 5 13.52 8.72 -17.63
CA PRO A 5 12.75 9.93 -17.43
C PRO A 5 13.67 11.13 -17.18
N LYS A 6 13.23 12.28 -17.61
CA LYS A 6 13.92 13.53 -17.33
C LYS A 6 13.91 13.78 -15.82
N GLU A 7 14.83 14.60 -15.34
CA GLU A 7 14.96 14.87 -13.91
C GLU A 7 13.64 15.33 -13.26
N ALA A 8 12.90 16.19 -13.96
CA ALA A 8 11.59 16.65 -13.47
C ALA A 8 10.59 15.50 -13.33
N GLU A 9 10.59 14.57 -14.30
CA GLU A 9 9.73 13.40 -14.26
C GLU A 9 10.13 12.46 -13.12
N ARG A 10 11.42 12.30 -12.90
CA ARG A 10 11.93 11.48 -11.79
C ARG A 10 11.50 12.02 -10.44
N LYS A 11 11.60 13.34 -10.25
CA LYS A 11 11.16 13.98 -9.01
C LYS A 11 9.65 13.81 -8.80
N HIS A 12 8.88 13.91 -9.86
CA HIS A 12 7.44 13.70 -9.81
C HIS A 12 7.09 12.27 -9.41
N LEU A 13 7.76 11.28 -10.02
CA LEU A 13 7.55 9.87 -9.70
C LEU A 13 7.93 9.54 -8.26
N ILE A 14 9.03 10.10 -7.77
CA ILE A 14 9.46 9.91 -6.39
C ILE A 14 8.43 10.50 -5.43
N LYS A 15 7.94 11.70 -5.73
CA LYS A 15 6.93 12.36 -4.91
C LYS A 15 5.64 11.56 -4.87
N GLU A 16 5.18 11.06 -6.03
CA GLU A 16 3.99 10.22 -6.12
C GLU A 16 4.15 8.93 -5.31
N TYR A 17 5.30 8.29 -5.43
CA TYR A 17 5.60 7.08 -4.68
C TYR A 17 5.58 7.34 -3.17
N LYS A 18 6.19 8.42 -2.72
CA LYS A 18 6.18 8.79 -1.30
C LYS A 18 4.77 9.05 -0.80
N THR A 19 3.94 9.70 -1.62
CA THR A 19 2.55 9.94 -1.28
C THR A 19 1.78 8.63 -1.13
N LEU A 20 2.00 7.69 -2.06
CA LEU A 20 1.37 6.37 -2.00
C LEU A 20 1.79 5.61 -0.75
N VAL A 21 3.09 5.54 -0.48
CA VAL A 21 3.61 4.81 0.68
C VAL A 21 3.06 5.42 1.97
N GLY A 22 3.09 6.75 2.08
CA GLY A 22 2.58 7.44 3.27
C GLY A 22 1.10 7.20 3.50
N GLY A 23 0.30 7.27 2.45
CA GLY A 23 -1.14 7.03 2.53
C GLY A 23 -1.48 5.59 2.88
N ILE A 24 -0.80 4.64 2.23
CA ILE A 24 -0.99 3.22 2.51
C ILE A 24 -0.57 2.88 3.94
N SER A 25 0.57 3.43 4.38
CA SER A 25 1.04 3.24 5.75
C SER A 25 0.02 3.74 6.78
N SER A 26 -0.58 4.90 6.51
CA SER A 26 -1.62 5.46 7.38
C SER A 26 -2.87 4.57 7.43
N ILE A 27 -3.27 4.02 6.29
CA ILE A 27 -4.41 3.10 6.22
C ILE A 27 -4.11 1.83 7.02
N LEU A 28 -2.93 1.25 6.83
CA LEU A 28 -2.53 0.04 7.55
C LEU A 28 -2.44 0.29 9.05
N PHE A 29 -1.90 1.42 9.44
CA PHE A 29 -1.80 1.79 10.86
C PHE A 29 -3.18 1.93 11.49
N ARG A 30 -4.09 2.61 10.79
CA ARG A 30 -5.45 2.84 11.28
C ARG A 30 -6.27 1.56 11.39
N LEU A 31 -6.19 0.70 10.38
CA LEU A 31 -6.94 -0.56 10.36
C LEU A 31 -6.25 -1.66 11.18
N ASP A 32 -4.93 -1.56 11.32
CA ASP A 32 -4.11 -2.42 12.17
C ASP A 32 -4.41 -3.92 12.02
N PRO A 33 -4.26 -4.48 10.79
CA PRO A 33 -4.67 -5.86 10.52
C PRO A 33 -3.94 -6.91 11.37
N VAL A 34 -2.72 -6.62 11.80
CA VAL A 34 -1.94 -7.55 12.63
C VAL A 34 -2.10 -7.27 14.11
N GLY A 35 -2.60 -6.10 14.48
CA GLY A 35 -2.79 -5.72 15.87
C GLY A 35 -1.52 -5.26 16.58
N ILE A 36 -0.53 -4.76 15.82
CA ILE A 36 0.77 -4.35 16.37
C ILE A 36 0.87 -2.84 16.61
N ALA A 37 -0.01 -2.04 16.02
CA ALA A 37 0.04 -0.59 16.19
C ALA A 37 -0.23 -0.18 17.63
N PHE A 38 -1.01 -0.98 18.33
CA PHE A 38 -1.34 -0.73 19.74
C PHE A 38 -0.13 -0.87 20.66
N GLU A 39 0.75 -1.83 20.34
CA GLU A 39 1.95 -2.09 21.14
C GLU A 39 3.05 -1.09 20.83
N ASN A 40 3.04 -0.52 19.64
CA ASN A 40 4.08 0.34 19.13
C ASN A 40 3.45 1.49 18.36
N PRO A 41 3.09 2.59 19.05
CA PRO A 41 2.29 3.67 18.46
C PRO A 41 2.99 4.52 17.39
N HIS A 42 4.16 4.11 16.93
CA HIS A 42 4.85 4.81 15.87
C HIS A 42 4.29 4.42 14.50
N SER A 43 4.08 5.40 13.65
CA SER A 43 3.44 5.23 12.35
C SER A 43 4.24 4.41 11.35
N ASP A 44 5.48 4.07 11.64
CA ASP A 44 6.36 3.32 10.75
C ASP A 44 6.26 1.80 10.91
N GLU A 45 5.37 1.30 11.77
CA GLU A 45 5.18 -0.14 11.97
C GLU A 45 4.82 -0.88 10.69
N TYR A 46 4.08 -0.24 9.81
CA TYR A 46 3.66 -0.83 8.54
C TYR A 46 4.38 -0.23 7.33
N ALA A 47 5.48 0.50 7.54
CA ALA A 47 6.17 1.18 6.45
C ALA A 47 6.71 0.21 5.39
N SER A 48 7.25 -0.91 5.83
CA SER A 48 7.79 -1.95 4.94
C SER A 48 6.69 -2.56 4.07
N GLU A 49 5.58 -2.94 4.68
CA GLU A 49 4.42 -3.50 3.99
C GLU A 49 3.81 -2.49 3.04
N ALA A 50 3.70 -1.23 3.47
CA ALA A 50 3.18 -0.17 2.63
C ALA A 50 4.03 0.05 1.38
N ALA A 51 5.36 -0.01 1.52
CA ALA A 51 6.26 0.13 0.38
C ALA A 51 6.10 -1.02 -0.63
N MET A 52 5.94 -2.24 -0.14
CA MET A 52 5.71 -3.40 -1.01
C MET A 52 4.39 -3.29 -1.75
N ILE A 53 3.33 -2.91 -1.05
CA ILE A 53 2.01 -2.74 -1.64
C ILE A 53 2.04 -1.61 -2.67
N ALA A 54 2.69 -0.50 -2.36
CA ALA A 54 2.79 0.65 -3.27
C ALA A 54 3.42 0.28 -4.60
N ARG A 55 4.41 -0.61 -4.59
CA ARG A 55 5.05 -1.09 -5.81
C ARG A 55 4.09 -1.88 -6.69
N PHE A 56 3.15 -2.58 -6.07
CA PHE A 56 2.19 -3.40 -6.80
C PHE A 56 0.99 -2.60 -7.31
N VAL A 57 0.66 -1.47 -6.69
CA VAL A 57 -0.53 -0.68 -7.02
C VAL A 57 -0.68 -0.40 -8.52
N PRO A 58 0.39 0.02 -9.25
CA PRO A 58 0.22 0.29 -10.68
C PRO A 58 -0.19 -0.92 -11.51
N GLU A 59 0.07 -2.12 -11.02
CA GLU A 59 -0.26 -3.37 -11.73
C GLU A 59 -1.62 -3.93 -11.32
N ALA A 60 -2.24 -3.40 -10.27
CA ALA A 60 -3.51 -3.89 -9.78
C ALA A 60 -4.64 -3.54 -10.76
N LYS A 61 -5.38 -4.55 -11.20
CA LYS A 61 -6.48 -4.39 -12.16
C LYS A 61 -7.77 -3.96 -11.47
N ASP A 62 -7.97 -4.42 -10.25
CA ASP A 62 -9.14 -4.11 -9.45
C ASP A 62 -8.84 -4.31 -7.97
N ALA A 63 -9.81 -4.02 -7.12
CA ALA A 63 -9.65 -4.14 -5.68
C ALA A 63 -9.39 -5.59 -5.23
N GLU A 64 -9.99 -6.56 -5.91
CA GLU A 64 -9.79 -7.98 -5.61
C GLU A 64 -8.37 -8.42 -5.91
N HIS A 65 -7.81 -7.96 -7.04
CA HIS A 65 -6.42 -8.22 -7.39
C HIS A 65 -5.49 -7.60 -6.35
N LEU A 66 -5.80 -6.39 -5.92
CA LEU A 66 -5.04 -5.71 -4.88
C LEU A 66 -5.12 -6.46 -3.55
N GLU A 67 -6.29 -7.00 -3.19
CA GLU A 67 -6.46 -7.79 -1.97
C GLU A 67 -5.51 -8.99 -1.94
N ARG A 68 -5.36 -9.70 -3.06
CA ARG A 68 -4.44 -10.83 -3.15
C ARG A 68 -3.00 -10.39 -2.91
N ALA A 69 -2.62 -9.25 -3.46
CA ALA A 69 -1.27 -8.71 -3.26
C ALA A 69 -1.05 -8.33 -1.80
N VAL A 70 -2.03 -7.72 -1.16
CA VAL A 70 -1.96 -7.36 0.25
C VAL A 70 -1.78 -8.61 1.11
N ARG A 71 -2.58 -9.64 0.87
CA ARG A 71 -2.44 -10.91 1.60
C ARG A 71 -1.04 -11.51 1.43
N GLU A 72 -0.54 -11.50 0.21
CA GLU A 72 0.79 -12.06 -0.06
C GLU A 72 1.90 -11.30 0.66
N VAL A 73 1.81 -9.97 0.71
CA VAL A 73 2.76 -9.15 1.44
C VAL A 73 2.75 -9.54 2.93
N PHE A 74 1.57 -9.68 3.51
CA PHE A 74 1.46 -10.04 4.92
C PHE A 74 1.90 -11.47 5.20
N LEU A 75 1.65 -12.41 4.26
CA LEU A 75 2.16 -13.77 4.39
C LEU A 75 3.69 -13.80 4.42
N ARG A 76 4.32 -13.03 3.55
CA ARG A 76 5.78 -12.96 3.50
C ARG A 76 6.39 -12.33 4.75
N GLN A 77 5.72 -11.34 5.30
CA GLN A 77 6.24 -10.61 6.46
C GLN A 77 5.95 -11.32 7.78
N PHE A 78 4.82 -11.97 7.92
CA PHE A 78 4.37 -12.52 9.20
C PHE A 78 4.18 -14.04 9.18
N GLY A 79 4.25 -14.67 8.01
CA GLY A 79 4.10 -16.13 7.88
C GLY A 79 2.65 -16.59 7.94
N GLU A 80 2.50 -17.91 7.94
CA GLU A 80 1.18 -18.55 8.03
C GLU A 80 0.91 -19.02 9.46
N PRO A 81 -0.35 -18.98 9.91
CA PRO A 81 -1.51 -18.40 9.20
C PRO A 81 -1.49 -16.88 9.20
N LEU A 82 -2.24 -16.29 8.27
CA LEU A 82 -2.38 -14.83 8.25
C LEU A 82 -2.95 -14.33 9.58
N PRO A 83 -2.36 -13.29 10.17
CA PRO A 83 -2.86 -12.74 11.43
C PRO A 83 -4.27 -12.16 11.26
N GLY A 84 -5.12 -12.44 12.24
CA GLY A 84 -6.45 -11.85 12.33
C GLY A 84 -7.46 -12.40 11.33
N PRO A 85 -8.68 -11.83 11.32
CA PRO A 85 -9.73 -12.26 10.39
C PRO A 85 -9.36 -11.99 8.94
N VAL A 86 -9.63 -12.96 8.05
CA VAL A 86 -9.30 -12.83 6.62
C VAL A 86 -10.03 -11.64 5.98
N THR A 87 -11.24 -11.34 6.45
CA THR A 87 -12.05 -10.23 5.92
C THR A 87 -11.40 -8.86 6.07
N GLN A 88 -10.52 -8.69 7.05
CA GLN A 88 -9.86 -7.38 7.24
C GLN A 88 -8.93 -7.02 6.09
N TYR A 89 -8.36 -8.01 5.41
CA TYR A 89 -7.48 -7.75 4.26
C TYR A 89 -8.27 -7.23 3.06
N ARG A 90 -9.53 -7.63 2.95
CA ARG A 90 -10.44 -7.07 1.95
C ARG A 90 -10.71 -5.60 2.24
N ASP A 91 -10.99 -5.27 3.49
CA ASP A 91 -11.24 -3.89 3.91
C ASP A 91 -10.01 -3.01 3.67
N VAL A 92 -8.83 -3.52 4.00
CA VAL A 92 -7.56 -2.85 3.73
C VAL A 92 -7.42 -2.57 2.24
N ALA A 93 -7.63 -3.58 1.39
CA ALA A 93 -7.49 -3.44 -0.04
C ALA A 93 -8.48 -2.44 -0.62
N LEU A 94 -9.72 -2.44 -0.15
CA LEU A 94 -10.73 -1.48 -0.60
C LEU A 94 -10.35 -0.04 -0.25
N GLU A 95 -9.86 0.18 0.96
CA GLU A 95 -9.40 1.50 1.39
C GLU A 95 -8.22 1.98 0.55
N ILE A 96 -7.25 1.10 0.31
CA ILE A 96 -6.09 1.41 -0.51
C ILE A 96 -6.52 1.69 -1.94
N TRP A 97 -7.42 0.89 -2.48
CA TRP A 97 -7.93 1.08 -3.84
C TRP A 97 -8.56 2.46 -4.02
N ARG A 98 -9.41 2.85 -3.09
CA ARG A 98 -10.06 4.17 -3.11
C ARG A 98 -9.03 5.29 -3.02
N PHE A 99 -8.10 5.17 -2.09
CA PHE A 99 -7.05 6.15 -1.90
C PHE A 99 -6.19 6.33 -3.16
N THR A 100 -5.75 5.22 -3.75
CA THR A 100 -4.89 5.26 -4.93
C THR A 100 -5.63 5.78 -6.16
N SER A 101 -6.93 5.50 -6.26
CA SER A 101 -7.77 6.04 -7.32
C SER A 101 -7.86 7.56 -7.23
N GLU A 102 -7.99 8.10 -6.03
CA GLU A 102 -8.01 9.54 -5.80
C GLU A 102 -6.66 10.19 -6.13
N VAL A 103 -5.55 9.57 -5.74
CA VAL A 103 -4.22 10.07 -6.04
C VAL A 103 -4.00 10.12 -7.56
N ARG A 104 -4.38 9.07 -8.28
CA ARG A 104 -4.27 9.03 -9.75
C ARG A 104 -5.12 10.10 -10.42
N LYS A 105 -6.31 10.32 -9.90
CA LYS A 105 -7.23 11.32 -10.42
C LYS A 105 -6.63 12.72 -10.28
N ASP A 106 -6.06 13.03 -9.12
CA ASP A 106 -5.39 14.31 -8.89
C ASP A 106 -4.16 14.48 -9.77
N ALA A 107 -3.37 13.42 -9.93
CA ALA A 107 -2.16 13.45 -10.75
C ALA A 107 -2.48 13.55 -12.24
N GLY A 108 -3.60 13.00 -12.68
CA GLY A 108 -4.03 13.03 -14.07
C GLY A 108 -4.86 14.25 -14.46
N GLY A 109 -5.20 15.07 -13.48
CA GLY A 109 -6.01 16.25 -13.66
C GLY A 109 -5.27 17.47 -14.25
#